data_a60294e4f9b83ff6269b0ee1801cadd6
#
_entry.id   a60294e4f9b83ff6269b0ee1801cadd6
#
_cell.length_a   1.000
_cell.length_b   1.000
_cell.length_c   1.000
_cell.angle_alpha   90.00
_cell.angle_beta   90.00
_cell.angle_gamma   90.00
#
_symmetry.space_group_name_H-M   'P 1'
#
loop_
_entity.id
_entity.type
_entity.pdbx_description
1 polymer ?
#
loop_
_entity_poly.entity_id
_entity_poly.type
_entity_poly.pdbx_seq_one_letter_code
_entity_poly.pdbx_strand_id
1 'polypeptide(L)'
;MRRAASPTYVGCVSRGAWRRWSVVASGTALLCALPAVIAALPVPASAISAPSLRARILASARVPYQGYAESSVNLGLPQLPDLHNVSTLLDGTTDQYVWYRSPAYWRADDVSGPNVTGIAESDTYGDGGVTYLWNYGSNLLTQVTGAEPVRLPRAPDLLPPDLARRLLDTAGHADRISRLPARRIAGVDAAGLRLVPAGTGTTIGAVDIWAEPASGLPVEVQISGRGTGHQPGQPVLISTFLELSRAQPSLDAVIPHPAPGIGLSTTKLPDVDGVLNGDGDGDGDGDPFPSQLGGLRHVAIPGSPPGVAVYGAGLGRFVLLPLPSGVGTTALNAAIQAGAAGLTLPGTGGGQGGAPPAVLIRTPLLSVVMVRAGFHHAVFLFTGAVTPAVLERSASALVTDLSHARPGSHR
;
A
#
# COMPACT_ATOMS: atom_id res chain seq x y z
N MET A 1 -65.49 5.07 50.44
CA MET A 1 -64.42 5.11 49.46
C MET A 1 -63.64 6.40 49.63
N ARG A 2 -62.50 6.32 50.31
CA ARG A 2 -61.55 7.45 50.45
C ARG A 2 -60.32 7.19 49.51
N ARG A 3 -60.12 8.12 48.57
CA ARG A 3 -58.92 8.10 47.72
C ARG A 3 -57.75 8.65 48.54
N ALA A 4 -56.71 7.85 48.65
CA ALA A 4 -55.43 8.27 49.19
C ALA A 4 -54.67 9.08 48.13
N ALA A 5 -54.29 10.33 48.48
CA ALA A 5 -53.41 11.15 47.66
C ALA A 5 -51.95 10.77 47.93
N SER A 6 -51.21 10.45 46.90
CA SER A 6 -49.75 10.21 46.95
C SER A 6 -49.02 11.54 47.16
N PRO A 7 -48.04 11.63 48.05
CA PRO A 7 -47.25 12.86 48.20
C PRO A 7 -46.22 12.94 47.06
N THR A 8 -46.30 14.03 46.30
CA THR A 8 -45.27 14.42 45.34
C THR A 8 -44.05 14.96 46.12
N TYR A 9 -42.96 14.17 46.13
CA TYR A 9 -41.68 14.64 46.65
C TYR A 9 -41.06 15.63 45.67
N VAL A 10 -41.21 16.91 45.89
CA VAL A 10 -40.41 17.96 45.25
C VAL A 10 -39.13 18.08 46.07
N GLY A 11 -38.08 17.41 45.60
CA GLY A 11 -36.74 17.49 46.19
C GLY A 11 -36.19 18.92 46.05
N CYS A 12 -36.14 19.67 47.11
CA CYS A 12 -35.50 20.98 47.18
C CYS A 12 -33.98 20.77 47.10
N VAL A 13 -33.40 20.92 45.91
CA VAL A 13 -31.94 20.89 45.73
C VAL A 13 -31.35 22.09 46.47
N SER A 14 -30.62 21.85 47.56
CA SER A 14 -30.01 22.90 48.36
C SER A 14 -29.03 23.73 47.52
N ARG A 15 -29.01 25.08 47.69
CA ARG A 15 -28.06 25.98 46.98
C ARG A 15 -26.60 25.56 47.11
N GLY A 16 -26.22 24.82 48.17
CA GLY A 16 -24.89 24.26 48.38
C GLY A 16 -24.57 23.07 47.46
N ALA A 17 -25.57 22.23 47.14
CA ALA A 17 -25.39 21.13 46.19
C ALA A 17 -25.19 21.67 44.76
N TRP A 18 -25.92 22.70 44.39
CA TRP A 18 -25.79 23.33 43.07
C TRP A 18 -24.38 23.89 42.82
N ARG A 19 -23.79 24.57 43.80
CA ARG A 19 -22.42 25.08 43.73
C ARG A 19 -21.36 23.95 43.62
N ARG A 20 -21.56 22.82 44.31
CA ARG A 20 -20.67 21.67 44.22
C ARG A 20 -20.77 21.00 42.85
N TRP A 21 -21.96 20.80 42.31
CA TRP A 21 -22.19 20.24 40.99
C TRP A 21 -21.72 21.17 39.87
N SER A 22 -21.85 22.49 40.03
CA SER A 22 -21.31 23.43 39.03
C SER A 22 -19.76 23.41 38.96
N VAL A 23 -19.08 23.26 40.10
CA VAL A 23 -17.60 23.13 40.14
C VAL A 23 -17.16 21.81 39.46
N VAL A 24 -17.84 20.69 39.76
CA VAL A 24 -17.55 19.41 39.12
C VAL A 24 -17.82 19.47 37.61
N ALA A 25 -18.98 19.99 37.21
CA ALA A 25 -19.32 20.12 35.78
C ALA A 25 -18.35 21.05 35.05
N SER A 26 -17.95 22.18 35.65
CA SER A 26 -16.95 23.07 35.03
C SER A 26 -15.56 22.43 34.95
N GLY A 27 -15.14 21.70 35.99
CA GLY A 27 -13.89 20.95 36.00
C GLY A 27 -13.88 19.85 34.93
N THR A 28 -14.96 19.09 34.83
CA THR A 28 -15.10 18.05 33.78
C THR A 28 -15.13 18.67 32.39
N ALA A 29 -15.89 19.74 32.18
CA ALA A 29 -15.94 20.45 30.90
C ALA A 29 -14.56 21.01 30.51
N LEU A 30 -13.80 21.56 31.47
CA LEU A 30 -12.43 22.04 31.23
C LEU A 30 -11.49 20.89 30.85
N LEU A 31 -11.55 19.76 31.54
CA LEU A 31 -10.76 18.58 31.25
C LEU A 31 -11.10 17.97 29.88
N CYS A 32 -12.38 17.95 29.51
CA CYS A 32 -12.81 17.48 28.18
C CYS A 32 -12.45 18.46 27.05
N ALA A 33 -12.42 19.77 27.35
CA ALA A 33 -12.05 20.78 26.35
C ALA A 33 -10.54 20.89 26.13
N LEU A 34 -9.72 20.52 27.13
CA LEU A 34 -8.26 20.66 27.08
C LEU A 34 -7.62 19.97 25.86
N PRO A 35 -7.96 18.72 25.50
CA PRO A 35 -7.42 18.09 24.30
C PRO A 35 -7.78 18.85 23.01
N ALA A 36 -9.02 19.32 22.89
CA ALA A 36 -9.47 20.10 21.74
C ALA A 36 -8.75 21.44 21.62
N VAL A 37 -8.52 22.12 22.74
CA VAL A 37 -7.75 23.38 22.79
C VAL A 37 -6.30 23.14 22.40
N ILE A 38 -5.66 22.08 22.90
CA ILE A 38 -4.28 21.73 22.54
C ILE A 38 -4.19 21.38 21.05
N ALA A 39 -5.15 20.63 20.51
CA ALA A 39 -5.22 20.30 19.09
C ALA A 39 -5.41 21.53 18.20
N ALA A 40 -6.11 22.56 18.68
CA ALA A 40 -6.34 23.80 17.94
C ALA A 40 -5.18 24.80 17.99
N LEU A 41 -4.17 24.57 18.85
CA LEU A 41 -3.00 25.45 18.89
C LEU A 41 -2.23 25.37 17.56
N PRO A 42 -1.81 26.51 16.99
CA PRO A 42 -1.01 26.50 15.76
C PRO A 42 0.30 25.75 15.98
N VAL A 43 0.59 24.85 15.06
CA VAL A 43 1.86 24.11 15.07
C VAL A 43 2.99 25.05 14.69
N PRO A 44 4.08 25.13 15.48
CA PRO A 44 5.24 25.97 15.14
C PRO A 44 5.81 25.61 13.77
N ALA A 45 6.06 26.60 12.94
CA ALA A 45 6.70 26.37 11.65
C ALA A 45 8.11 25.81 11.88
N SER A 46 8.37 24.63 11.38
CA SER A 46 9.71 24.04 11.43
C SER A 46 10.67 24.83 10.52
N ALA A 47 11.87 25.13 11.00
CA ALA A 47 12.92 25.78 10.20
C ALA A 47 13.65 24.81 9.25
N ILE A 48 13.39 23.49 9.32
CA ILE A 48 14.08 22.49 8.51
C ILE A 48 13.79 22.71 7.01
N SER A 49 14.83 22.66 6.17
CA SER A 49 14.66 22.74 4.72
C SER A 49 14.08 21.45 4.14
N ALA A 50 13.45 21.51 2.97
CA ALA A 50 12.90 20.32 2.31
C ALA A 50 13.97 19.25 2.00
N PRO A 51 15.17 19.58 1.47
CA PRO A 51 16.24 18.60 1.30
C PRO A 51 16.71 17.97 2.61
N SER A 52 16.84 18.78 3.68
CA SER A 52 17.26 18.28 5.00
C SER A 52 16.19 17.35 5.61
N LEU A 53 14.90 17.68 5.45
CA LEU A 53 13.81 16.82 5.92
C LEU A 53 13.79 15.48 5.14
N ARG A 54 13.95 15.54 3.81
CA ARG A 54 14.08 14.31 2.99
C ARG A 54 15.22 13.42 3.47
N ALA A 55 16.40 14.00 3.70
CA ALA A 55 17.57 13.25 4.17
C ALA A 55 17.32 12.59 5.54
N ARG A 56 16.65 13.31 6.47
CA ARG A 56 16.28 12.74 7.78
C ARG A 56 15.24 11.64 7.66
N ILE A 57 14.23 11.78 6.80
CA ILE A 57 13.25 10.73 6.55
C ILE A 57 13.95 9.46 6.06
N LEU A 58 14.82 9.56 5.08
CA LEU A 58 15.58 8.41 4.57
C LEU A 58 16.47 7.77 5.65
N ALA A 59 17.06 8.58 6.54
CA ALA A 59 17.89 8.11 7.64
C ALA A 59 17.09 7.53 8.83
N SER A 60 15.77 7.70 8.86
CA SER A 60 14.91 7.31 10.01
C SER A 60 14.67 5.81 10.16
N ALA A 61 15.24 4.97 9.29
CA ALA A 61 15.04 3.52 9.32
C ALA A 61 15.42 2.84 10.66
N ARG A 62 16.25 3.49 11.49
CA ARG A 62 16.66 2.94 12.80
C ARG A 62 15.94 3.58 13.98
N VAL A 63 14.99 4.46 13.72
CA VAL A 63 14.26 5.16 14.77
C VAL A 63 13.18 4.23 15.33
N PRO A 64 13.22 3.86 16.62
CA PRO A 64 12.20 3.00 17.20
C PRO A 64 10.90 3.76 17.43
N TYR A 65 9.79 3.05 17.32
CA TYR A 65 8.44 3.55 17.59
C TYR A 65 7.47 2.40 17.85
N GLN A 66 6.33 2.73 18.43
CA GLN A 66 5.17 1.87 18.51
C GLN A 66 3.91 2.72 18.44
N GLY A 67 2.83 2.16 17.89
CA GLY A 67 1.61 2.93 17.75
C GLY A 67 0.52 2.21 16.99
N TYR A 68 -0.54 2.95 16.71
CA TYR A 68 -1.68 2.53 15.92
C TYR A 68 -1.77 3.41 14.67
N ALA A 69 -1.80 2.77 13.52
CA ALA A 69 -1.85 3.44 12.22
C ALA A 69 -3.08 3.00 11.44
N GLU A 70 -3.66 3.93 10.70
CA GLU A 70 -4.73 3.71 9.75
C GLU A 70 -4.23 4.06 8.35
N SER A 71 -4.53 3.20 7.38
CA SER A 71 -4.27 3.46 5.96
C SER A 71 -5.56 3.31 5.18
N SER A 72 -5.99 4.38 4.54
CA SER A 72 -7.18 4.41 3.69
C SER A 72 -6.77 4.55 2.23
N VAL A 73 -7.20 3.61 1.41
CA VAL A 73 -6.89 3.55 -0.02
C VAL A 73 -8.20 3.46 -0.80
N ASN A 74 -8.34 4.28 -1.84
CA ASN A 74 -9.52 4.30 -2.70
C ASN A 74 -9.08 4.31 -4.16
N LEU A 75 -8.76 3.13 -4.68
CA LEU A 75 -8.38 2.95 -6.08
C LEU A 75 -9.56 2.58 -6.98
N GLY A 76 -10.66 2.08 -6.42
CA GLY A 76 -11.79 1.58 -7.21
C GLY A 76 -11.41 0.34 -8.03
N LEU A 77 -10.58 -0.54 -7.48
CA LEU A 77 -10.20 -1.78 -8.13
C LEU A 77 -11.34 -2.81 -8.08
N PRO A 78 -11.56 -3.56 -9.17
CA PRO A 78 -12.49 -4.68 -9.12
C PRO A 78 -11.95 -5.76 -8.17
N GLN A 79 -12.85 -6.41 -7.44
CA GLN A 79 -12.52 -7.57 -6.61
C GLN A 79 -12.03 -8.72 -7.50
N LEU A 80 -10.80 -9.15 -7.30
CA LEU A 80 -10.21 -10.29 -8.01
C LEU A 80 -10.21 -11.50 -7.06
N PRO A 81 -10.88 -12.62 -7.42
CA PRO A 81 -11.09 -13.77 -6.52
C PRO A 81 -9.80 -14.31 -5.89
N ASP A 82 -8.73 -14.43 -6.68
CA ASP A 82 -7.46 -15.01 -6.23
C ASP A 82 -6.50 -13.98 -5.60
N LEU A 83 -6.85 -12.67 -5.64
CA LEU A 83 -6.07 -11.55 -5.11
C LEU A 83 -6.87 -10.71 -4.11
N HIS A 84 -7.78 -11.35 -3.40
CA HIS A 84 -8.70 -10.67 -2.48
C HIS A 84 -7.98 -9.82 -1.43
N ASN A 85 -6.93 -10.36 -0.82
CA ASN A 85 -6.12 -9.64 0.18
C ASN A 85 -5.49 -8.37 -0.41
N VAL A 86 -4.96 -8.46 -1.63
CA VAL A 86 -4.37 -7.31 -2.33
C VAL A 86 -5.44 -6.29 -2.71
N SER A 87 -6.60 -6.74 -3.18
CA SER A 87 -7.72 -5.87 -3.52
C SER A 87 -8.20 -5.09 -2.30
N THR A 88 -8.30 -5.74 -1.14
CA THR A 88 -8.69 -5.08 0.13
C THR A 88 -7.67 -4.04 0.59
N LEU A 89 -6.36 -4.35 0.49
CA LEU A 89 -5.30 -3.40 0.83
C LEU A 89 -5.29 -2.17 -0.09
N LEU A 90 -5.70 -2.34 -1.34
CA LEU A 90 -5.66 -1.29 -2.36
C LEU A 90 -7.01 -0.57 -2.55
N ASP A 91 -8.08 -1.03 -1.91
CA ASP A 91 -9.41 -0.42 -1.99
C ASP A 91 -10.18 -0.63 -0.68
N GLY A 92 -9.69 -0.03 0.39
CA GLY A 92 -10.28 -0.15 1.72
C GLY A 92 -9.49 0.57 2.80
N THR A 93 -9.81 0.29 4.04
CA THR A 93 -9.10 0.77 5.22
C THR A 93 -8.37 -0.39 5.87
N THR A 94 -7.10 -0.15 6.20
CA THR A 94 -6.23 -1.10 6.90
C THR A 94 -5.81 -0.47 8.22
N ASP A 95 -6.15 -1.14 9.30
CA ASP A 95 -5.85 -0.75 10.67
C ASP A 95 -4.74 -1.64 11.24
N GLN A 96 -3.68 -1.03 11.80
CA GLN A 96 -2.52 -1.77 12.24
C GLN A 96 -1.99 -1.28 13.57
N TYR A 97 -1.74 -2.21 14.51
CA TYR A 97 -0.81 -1.96 15.60
C TYR A 97 0.61 -2.27 15.14
N VAL A 98 1.57 -1.44 15.53
CA VAL A 98 2.97 -1.63 15.14
C VAL A 98 3.89 -1.45 16.34
N TRP A 99 4.88 -2.34 16.44
CA TRP A 99 6.02 -2.27 17.35
C TRP A 99 7.29 -2.38 16.52
N TYR A 100 7.97 -1.26 16.34
CA TYR A 100 9.17 -1.20 15.53
C TYR A 100 10.38 -0.87 16.42
N ARG A 101 11.26 -1.85 16.61
CA ARG A 101 12.49 -1.71 17.39
C ARG A 101 13.67 -1.35 16.49
N SER A 102 13.78 -1.99 15.34
CA SER A 102 14.83 -1.81 14.34
C SER A 102 14.42 -2.44 13.00
N PRO A 103 15.17 -2.26 11.90
CA PRO A 103 14.89 -2.96 10.64
C PRO A 103 14.86 -4.48 10.74
N ALA A 104 15.59 -5.05 11.70
CA ALA A 104 15.65 -6.50 11.91
C ALA A 104 14.60 -7.03 12.90
N TYR A 105 14.00 -6.16 13.73
CA TYR A 105 13.11 -6.57 14.82
C TYR A 105 11.90 -5.66 14.87
N TRP A 106 10.76 -6.13 14.38
CA TRP A 106 9.52 -5.41 14.36
C TRP A 106 8.31 -6.35 14.26
N ARG A 107 7.16 -5.87 14.64
CA ARG A 107 5.86 -6.54 14.52
C ARG A 107 4.83 -5.55 14.01
N ALA A 108 3.95 -6.00 13.13
CA ALA A 108 2.76 -5.27 12.71
C ALA A 108 1.57 -6.24 12.69
N ASP A 109 0.52 -5.90 13.43
CA ASP A 109 -0.71 -6.66 13.52
C ASP A 109 -1.76 -5.96 12.67
N ASP A 110 -2.25 -6.64 11.66
CA ASP A 110 -3.39 -6.19 10.87
C ASP A 110 -4.67 -6.56 11.61
N VAL A 111 -5.33 -5.54 12.16
CA VAL A 111 -6.58 -5.65 12.91
C VAL A 111 -7.80 -5.18 12.12
N SER A 112 -7.65 -5.00 10.81
CA SER A 112 -8.75 -4.71 9.88
C SER A 112 -9.78 -5.82 9.98
N GLY A 113 -10.89 -5.53 10.65
CA GLY A 113 -11.80 -6.53 11.21
C GLY A 113 -12.42 -7.52 10.22
N PRO A 114 -12.91 -8.66 10.72
CA PRO A 114 -13.50 -9.75 9.93
C PRO A 114 -14.83 -9.38 9.26
N ASN A 115 -15.32 -8.16 9.45
CA ASN A 115 -16.69 -7.78 9.14
C ASN A 115 -16.98 -7.57 7.65
N VAL A 116 -15.97 -7.54 6.78
CA VAL A 116 -16.16 -7.30 5.35
C VAL A 116 -15.72 -8.48 4.48
N THR A 117 -14.76 -9.30 4.92
CA THR A 117 -14.12 -10.28 4.03
C THR A 117 -13.82 -11.65 4.64
N GLY A 118 -14.09 -11.88 5.92
CA GLY A 118 -13.73 -13.14 6.59
C GLY A 118 -12.22 -13.34 6.74
N ILE A 119 -11.41 -12.29 6.54
CA ILE A 119 -9.97 -12.35 6.77
C ILE A 119 -9.75 -12.29 8.28
N ALA A 120 -9.12 -13.31 8.82
CA ALA A 120 -8.72 -13.34 10.21
C ALA A 120 -7.54 -12.37 10.42
N GLU A 121 -7.46 -11.81 11.61
CA GLU A 121 -6.30 -11.09 12.12
C GLU A 121 -5.00 -11.78 11.73
N SER A 122 -4.06 -11.01 11.20
CA SER A 122 -2.76 -11.52 10.76
C SER A 122 -1.64 -10.62 11.22
N ASP A 123 -0.63 -11.24 11.83
CA ASP A 123 0.56 -10.54 12.27
C ASP A 123 1.71 -10.79 11.30
N THR A 124 2.50 -9.76 11.09
CA THR A 124 3.76 -9.87 10.37
C THR A 124 4.90 -9.50 11.31
N TYR A 125 5.90 -10.37 11.38
CA TYR A 125 7.10 -10.16 12.19
C TYR A 125 8.34 -10.07 11.31
N GLY A 126 9.25 -9.15 11.65
CA GLY A 126 10.65 -9.22 11.26
C GLY A 126 11.47 -9.68 12.44
N ASP A 127 12.16 -10.80 12.32
CA ASP A 127 13.01 -11.37 13.36
C ASP A 127 14.37 -11.78 12.78
N GLY A 128 15.40 -11.00 13.10
CA GLY A 128 16.76 -11.25 12.65
C GLY A 128 16.97 -11.26 11.14
N GLY A 129 16.10 -10.60 10.36
CA GLY A 129 16.13 -10.59 8.89
C GLY A 129 15.26 -11.68 8.24
N VAL A 130 14.55 -12.46 9.04
CA VAL A 130 13.52 -13.41 8.60
C VAL A 130 12.17 -12.75 8.78
N THR A 131 11.25 -12.97 7.83
CA THR A 131 9.86 -12.53 7.95
C THR A 131 8.98 -13.71 8.34
N TYR A 132 8.11 -13.50 9.33
CA TYR A 132 7.09 -14.48 9.72
C TYR A 132 5.71 -13.87 9.49
N LEU A 133 4.79 -14.67 8.96
CA LEU A 133 3.38 -14.35 8.78
C LEU A 133 2.56 -15.27 9.68
N TRP A 134 1.84 -14.72 10.63
CA TRP A 134 0.95 -15.46 11.50
C TRP A 134 -0.49 -15.22 11.11
N ASN A 135 -1.16 -16.24 10.63
CA ASN A 135 -2.58 -16.20 10.34
C ASN A 135 -3.34 -16.91 11.47
N TYR A 136 -4.08 -16.14 12.24
CA TYR A 136 -4.83 -16.66 13.39
C TYR A 136 -6.02 -17.52 12.96
N GLY A 137 -6.67 -17.22 11.83
CA GLY A 137 -7.80 -18.00 11.33
C GLY A 137 -7.45 -19.43 10.95
N SER A 138 -6.28 -19.64 10.37
CA SER A 138 -5.75 -20.97 10.04
C SER A 138 -4.85 -21.54 11.12
N ASN A 139 -4.55 -20.79 12.19
CA ASN A 139 -3.60 -21.12 13.24
C ASN A 139 -2.22 -21.55 12.68
N LEU A 140 -1.74 -20.78 11.68
CA LEU A 140 -0.52 -21.09 10.94
C LEU A 140 0.50 -19.96 11.06
N LEU A 141 1.71 -20.29 11.47
CA LEU A 141 2.89 -19.42 11.40
C LEU A 141 3.75 -19.83 10.21
N THR A 142 3.87 -18.95 9.23
CA THR A 142 4.65 -19.20 8.03
C THR A 142 5.93 -18.38 8.06
N GLN A 143 7.06 -19.06 8.00
CA GLN A 143 8.37 -18.45 7.80
C GLN A 143 8.58 -18.19 6.31
N VAL A 144 8.79 -16.93 5.95
CA VAL A 144 9.12 -16.51 4.60
C VAL A 144 10.62 -16.38 4.47
N THR A 145 11.22 -17.20 3.62
CA THR A 145 12.68 -17.19 3.37
C THR A 145 12.97 -16.56 2.01
N GLY A 146 14.04 -15.78 1.94
CA GLY A 146 14.47 -15.07 0.74
C GLY A 146 14.09 -13.58 0.75
N ALA A 147 14.82 -12.79 -0.02
CA ALA A 147 14.53 -11.39 -0.26
C ALA A 147 13.84 -11.24 -1.60
N GLU A 148 12.60 -10.76 -1.61
CA GLU A 148 11.89 -10.43 -2.84
C GLU A 148 11.89 -8.93 -3.07
N PRO A 149 12.64 -8.43 -4.02
CA PRO A 149 12.58 -7.03 -4.40
C PRO A 149 11.27 -6.67 -5.13
N VAL A 150 10.61 -7.65 -5.73
CA VAL A 150 9.30 -7.51 -6.38
C VAL A 150 8.36 -8.54 -5.79
N ARG A 151 7.39 -8.10 -5.01
CA ARG A 151 6.38 -8.92 -4.34
C ARG A 151 5.04 -8.19 -4.24
N LEU A 152 4.01 -8.92 -3.92
CA LEU A 152 2.71 -8.32 -3.62
C LEU A 152 2.79 -7.43 -2.36
N PRO A 153 2.02 -6.34 -2.31
CA PRO A 153 1.96 -5.47 -1.14
C PRO A 153 1.38 -6.21 0.06
N ARG A 154 1.89 -5.89 1.24
CA ARG A 154 1.41 -6.37 2.55
C ARG A 154 0.98 -5.20 3.41
N ALA A 155 0.15 -5.45 4.40
CA ALA A 155 -0.33 -4.41 5.30
C ALA A 155 0.81 -3.53 5.89
N PRO A 156 1.94 -4.07 6.37
CA PRO A 156 3.05 -3.25 6.89
C PRO A 156 3.68 -2.29 5.86
N ASP A 157 3.53 -2.57 4.55
CA ASP A 157 4.04 -1.68 3.50
C ASP A 157 3.30 -0.35 3.43
N LEU A 158 2.10 -0.29 3.99
CA LEU A 158 1.28 0.91 4.07
C LEU A 158 1.63 1.78 5.29
N LEU A 159 2.41 1.29 6.26
CA LEU A 159 2.82 2.10 7.41
C LEU A 159 3.54 3.38 6.98
N PRO A 160 3.23 4.55 7.57
CA PRO A 160 3.79 5.82 7.14
C PRO A 160 5.32 5.85 7.02
N PRO A 161 6.12 5.25 7.96
CA PRO A 161 7.57 5.28 7.85
C PRO A 161 8.10 4.48 6.67
N ASP A 162 7.56 3.30 6.39
CA ASP A 162 8.03 2.44 5.30
C ASP A 162 7.61 2.97 3.95
N LEU A 163 6.35 3.39 3.84
CA LEU A 163 5.80 3.99 2.63
C LEU A 163 6.57 5.26 2.23
N ALA A 164 6.81 6.17 3.19
CA ALA A 164 7.55 7.41 2.92
C ALA A 164 8.98 7.14 2.44
N ARG A 165 9.73 6.26 3.13
CA ARG A 165 11.10 5.94 2.75
C ARG A 165 11.16 5.31 1.37
N ARG A 166 10.27 4.36 1.08
CA ARG A 166 10.20 3.68 -0.22
C ARG A 166 9.90 4.64 -1.37
N LEU A 167 8.95 5.55 -1.18
CA LEU A 167 8.61 6.57 -2.18
C LEU A 167 9.76 7.56 -2.42
N LEU A 168 10.43 8.02 -1.36
CA LEU A 168 11.55 8.97 -1.46
C LEU A 168 12.83 8.33 -2.01
N ASP A 169 13.07 7.03 -1.74
CA ASP A 169 14.19 6.28 -2.30
C ASP A 169 14.00 6.02 -3.79
N THR A 170 12.75 5.73 -4.19
CA THR A 170 12.39 5.53 -5.60
C THR A 170 12.37 6.84 -6.41
N ALA A 171 12.21 8.00 -5.75
CA ALA A 171 12.11 9.30 -6.43
C ALA A 171 13.33 9.61 -7.30
N GLY A 172 13.07 10.13 -8.50
CA GLY A 172 14.10 10.53 -9.45
C GLY A 172 14.81 11.83 -9.05
N HIS A 173 16.03 12.05 -9.56
CA HIS A 173 16.77 13.29 -9.31
C HIS A 173 16.08 14.55 -9.87
N ALA A 174 15.25 14.39 -10.90
CA ALA A 174 14.52 15.49 -11.51
C ALA A 174 13.20 15.81 -10.78
N ASP A 175 12.78 14.98 -9.83
CA ASP A 175 11.56 15.20 -9.06
C ASP A 175 11.72 16.37 -8.12
N ARG A 176 10.68 17.19 -8.02
CA ARG A 176 10.72 18.42 -7.21
C ARG A 176 10.27 18.14 -5.80
N ILE A 177 11.04 18.66 -4.84
CA ILE A 177 10.66 18.65 -3.43
C ILE A 177 10.43 20.07 -2.93
N SER A 178 9.40 20.25 -2.13
CA SER A 178 9.06 21.53 -1.51
C SER A 178 8.52 21.31 -0.09
N ARG A 179 8.43 22.40 0.68
CA ARG A 179 7.87 22.37 2.03
C ARG A 179 6.35 22.46 1.96
N LEU A 180 5.69 21.80 2.92
CA LEU A 180 4.28 21.98 3.25
C LEU A 180 4.15 22.62 4.64
N PRO A 181 2.99 23.20 4.97
CA PRO A 181 2.66 23.62 6.33
C PRO A 181 2.83 22.46 7.32
N ALA A 182 3.33 22.79 8.51
CA ALA A 182 3.41 21.82 9.60
C ALA A 182 2.03 21.42 10.09
N ARG A 183 1.90 20.19 10.58
CA ARG A 183 0.67 19.64 11.17
C ARG A 183 0.97 18.94 12.49
N ARG A 184 -0.02 18.86 13.37
CA ARG A 184 0.03 17.99 14.54
C ARG A 184 -0.67 16.69 14.24
N ILE A 185 0.05 15.58 14.29
CA ILE A 185 -0.43 14.22 13.93
C ILE A 185 -0.01 13.28 15.05
N ALA A 186 -0.95 12.53 15.62
CA ALA A 186 -0.72 11.65 16.77
C ALA A 186 0.08 12.34 17.92
N GLY A 187 -0.20 13.62 18.17
CA GLY A 187 0.50 14.42 19.19
C GLY A 187 1.89 14.94 18.79
N VAL A 188 2.37 14.64 17.58
CA VAL A 188 3.67 15.07 17.07
C VAL A 188 3.52 16.30 16.19
N ASP A 189 4.33 17.35 16.45
CA ASP A 189 4.46 18.51 15.56
C ASP A 189 5.35 18.13 14.37
N ALA A 190 4.71 17.80 13.24
CA ALA A 190 5.36 17.27 12.06
C ALA A 190 5.59 18.34 10.99
N ALA A 191 6.79 18.36 10.40
CA ALA A 191 7.12 19.19 9.24
C ALA A 191 6.68 18.51 7.96
N GLY A 192 6.11 19.27 7.01
CA GLY A 192 5.60 18.74 5.76
C GLY A 192 6.58 18.86 4.60
N LEU A 193 6.63 17.82 3.79
CA LEU A 193 7.39 17.69 2.54
C LEU A 193 6.44 17.28 1.40
N ARG A 194 6.50 17.95 0.27
CA ARG A 194 5.84 17.54 -0.97
C ARG A 194 6.86 17.10 -2.01
N LEU A 195 6.64 15.91 -2.56
CA LEU A 195 7.36 15.37 -3.71
C LEU A 195 6.44 15.42 -4.94
N VAL A 196 6.87 16.04 -6.02
CA VAL A 196 6.15 16.10 -7.30
C VAL A 196 7.00 15.45 -8.38
N PRO A 197 6.56 14.34 -8.97
CA PRO A 197 7.27 13.68 -10.04
C PRO A 197 7.45 14.59 -11.27
N ALA A 198 8.65 14.62 -11.84
CA ALA A 198 8.94 15.36 -13.06
C ALA A 198 8.39 14.67 -14.32
N GLY A 199 8.31 13.32 -14.29
CA GLY A 199 7.86 12.51 -15.42
C GLY A 199 6.37 12.67 -15.69
N THR A 200 5.99 12.86 -16.96
CA THR A 200 4.58 12.95 -17.38
C THR A 200 3.90 11.59 -17.53
N GLY A 201 4.68 10.52 -17.58
CA GLY A 201 4.19 9.13 -17.74
C GLY A 201 3.68 8.47 -16.47
N THR A 202 3.85 9.08 -15.28
CA THR A 202 3.30 8.52 -14.03
C THR A 202 1.90 9.01 -13.75
N THR A 203 1.08 8.21 -13.08
CA THR A 203 -0.25 8.59 -12.55
C THR A 203 -0.15 9.38 -11.25
N ILE A 204 0.97 9.31 -10.54
CA ILE A 204 1.18 10.04 -9.29
C ILE A 204 1.31 11.54 -9.60
N GLY A 205 0.45 12.34 -8.98
CA GLY A 205 0.50 13.80 -9.06
C GLY A 205 1.37 14.42 -8.00
N ALA A 206 1.26 13.96 -6.75
CA ALA A 206 2.08 14.38 -5.63
C ALA A 206 2.13 13.32 -4.53
N VAL A 207 3.21 13.36 -3.76
CA VAL A 207 3.35 12.63 -2.49
C VAL A 207 3.63 13.65 -1.40
N ASP A 208 2.75 13.74 -0.42
CA ASP A 208 2.86 14.60 0.74
C ASP A 208 3.24 13.78 1.96
N ILE A 209 4.29 14.19 2.66
CA ILE A 209 4.83 13.46 3.80
C ILE A 209 4.97 14.42 4.96
N TRP A 210 4.42 14.06 6.12
CA TRP A 210 4.67 14.78 7.37
C TRP A 210 5.53 13.90 8.27
N ALA A 211 6.62 14.48 8.77
CA ALA A 211 7.59 13.78 9.59
C ALA A 211 8.02 14.62 10.78
N GLU A 212 8.37 13.96 11.89
CA GLU A 212 8.95 14.61 13.05
C GLU A 212 10.30 15.26 12.67
N PRO A 213 10.47 16.57 12.84
CA PRO A 213 11.68 17.25 12.36
C PRO A 213 12.98 16.76 13.01
N ALA A 214 12.92 16.30 14.27
CA ALA A 214 14.10 15.88 15.03
C ALA A 214 14.64 14.52 14.56
N SER A 215 13.77 13.51 14.45
CA SER A 215 14.14 12.13 14.12
C SER A 215 13.99 11.82 12.63
N GLY A 216 13.19 12.59 11.89
CA GLY A 216 12.79 12.29 10.53
C GLY A 216 11.74 11.18 10.44
N LEU A 217 11.15 10.70 11.55
CA LEU A 217 10.13 9.66 11.51
C LEU A 217 8.88 10.17 10.80
N PRO A 218 8.46 9.56 9.68
CA PRO A 218 7.20 9.88 9.03
C PRO A 218 6.01 9.48 9.90
N VAL A 219 5.03 10.38 10.00
CA VAL A 219 3.81 10.17 10.79
C VAL A 219 2.54 10.18 9.92
N GLU A 220 2.63 10.75 8.71
CA GLU A 220 1.55 10.71 7.72
C GLU A 220 2.15 10.76 6.31
N VAL A 221 1.54 9.99 5.40
CA VAL A 221 1.82 10.02 3.96
C VAL A 221 0.50 10.12 3.21
N GLN A 222 0.43 11.02 2.25
CA GLN A 222 -0.70 11.13 1.33
C GLN A 222 -0.19 11.01 -0.10
N ILE A 223 -0.84 10.18 -0.92
CA ILE A 223 -0.54 10.06 -2.35
C ILE A 223 -1.76 10.54 -3.13
N SER A 224 -1.57 11.54 -3.96
CA SER A 224 -2.59 12.08 -4.84
C SER A 224 -2.32 11.67 -6.28
N GLY A 225 -3.39 11.33 -6.99
CA GLY A 225 -3.33 11.14 -8.43
C GLY A 225 -3.11 12.47 -9.18
N ARG A 226 -2.91 12.40 -10.48
CA ARG A 226 -2.85 13.59 -11.31
C ARG A 226 -4.23 14.25 -11.36
N GLY A 227 -4.28 15.50 -10.94
CA GLY A 227 -5.45 16.35 -11.09
C GLY A 227 -5.54 17.00 -12.47
N THR A 228 -6.45 17.94 -12.60
CA THR A 228 -6.58 18.77 -13.79
C THR A 228 -5.62 19.97 -13.74
N GLY A 229 -4.91 20.22 -14.83
CA GLY A 229 -3.93 21.31 -14.91
C GLY A 229 -2.67 21.03 -14.07
N HIS A 230 -2.26 22.00 -13.23
CA HIS A 230 -1.03 21.93 -12.42
C HIS A 230 -1.28 21.55 -10.96
N GLN A 231 -2.53 21.32 -10.56
CA GLN A 231 -2.90 20.96 -9.20
C GLN A 231 -2.95 19.43 -9.08
N PRO A 232 -2.40 18.84 -8.01
CA PRO A 232 -2.65 17.43 -7.69
C PRO A 232 -4.14 17.18 -7.51
N GLY A 233 -4.57 15.95 -7.78
CA GLY A 233 -5.91 15.48 -7.44
C GLY A 233 -6.11 15.38 -5.92
N GLN A 234 -7.28 14.91 -5.51
CA GLN A 234 -7.51 14.54 -4.11
C GLN A 234 -6.60 13.36 -3.72
N PRO A 235 -6.21 13.26 -2.44
CA PRO A 235 -5.51 12.09 -1.94
C PRO A 235 -6.32 10.82 -2.18
N VAL A 236 -5.68 9.81 -2.73
CA VAL A 236 -6.24 8.48 -3.02
C VAL A 236 -5.75 7.46 -2.02
N LEU A 237 -4.55 7.67 -1.50
CA LEU A 237 -4.00 6.91 -0.39
C LEU A 237 -3.61 7.88 0.72
N ILE A 238 -4.08 7.60 1.93
CA ILE A 238 -3.68 8.29 3.15
C ILE A 238 -3.27 7.22 4.16
N SER A 239 -2.06 7.33 4.67
CA SER A 239 -1.56 6.50 5.76
C SER A 239 -1.10 7.41 6.88
N THR A 240 -1.64 7.21 8.09
CA THR A 240 -1.40 8.11 9.22
C THR A 240 -1.33 7.33 10.53
N PHE A 241 -0.50 7.79 11.47
CA PHE A 241 -0.60 7.35 12.85
C PHE A 241 -1.77 8.05 13.55
N LEU A 242 -2.59 7.30 14.24
CA LEU A 242 -3.62 7.80 15.16
C LEU A 242 -3.06 7.87 16.59
N GLU A 243 -2.18 6.93 16.95
CA GLU A 243 -1.43 6.91 18.20
C GLU A 243 0.04 6.62 17.92
N LEU A 244 0.93 7.32 18.58
CA LEU A 244 2.37 7.15 18.41
C LEU A 244 3.13 7.34 19.72
N SER A 245 3.95 6.37 20.06
CA SER A 245 4.91 6.42 21.17
C SER A 245 6.33 6.27 20.63
N ARG A 246 7.26 7.03 21.22
CA ARG A 246 8.71 6.97 20.91
C ARG A 246 9.44 6.00 21.82
N ALA A 247 8.72 5.31 22.73
CA ALA A 247 9.31 4.27 23.55
C ALA A 247 9.79 3.12 22.66
N GLN A 248 11.01 2.65 22.90
CA GLN A 248 11.53 1.50 22.20
C GLN A 248 10.81 0.23 22.67
N PRO A 249 10.16 -0.55 21.78
CA PRO A 249 9.54 -1.82 22.15
C PRO A 249 10.56 -2.79 22.75
N SER A 250 10.12 -3.67 23.67
CA SER A 250 10.94 -4.78 24.13
C SER A 250 11.23 -5.77 23.00
N LEU A 251 12.28 -6.56 23.10
CA LEU A 251 12.55 -7.59 22.10
C LEU A 251 11.43 -8.63 22.09
N ASP A 252 10.95 -8.99 23.27
CA ASP A 252 9.85 -9.94 23.46
C ASP A 252 8.54 -9.52 22.77
N ALA A 253 8.28 -8.23 22.67
CA ALA A 253 7.09 -7.71 21.99
C ALA A 253 7.12 -7.86 20.46
N VAL A 254 8.31 -8.09 19.87
CA VAL A 254 8.51 -8.07 18.41
C VAL A 254 8.94 -9.40 17.81
N ILE A 255 9.10 -10.45 18.63
CA ILE A 255 9.39 -11.80 18.18
C ILE A 255 8.13 -12.68 18.27
N PRO A 256 7.93 -13.63 17.35
CA PRO A 256 6.77 -14.53 17.44
C PRO A 256 6.91 -15.53 18.60
N HIS A 257 5.81 -15.73 19.32
CA HIS A 257 5.72 -16.71 20.42
C HIS A 257 4.70 -17.81 20.09
N PRO A 258 5.05 -18.78 19.25
CA PRO A 258 4.10 -19.82 18.84
C PRO A 258 3.69 -20.70 20.03
N ALA A 259 2.38 -20.79 20.29
CA ALA A 259 1.84 -21.68 21.30
C ALA A 259 1.90 -23.14 20.83
N PRO A 260 1.88 -24.12 21.77
CA PRO A 260 1.76 -25.54 21.41
C PRO A 260 0.52 -25.80 20.53
N GLY A 261 0.70 -26.55 19.44
CA GLY A 261 -0.39 -26.91 18.52
C GLY A 261 -0.58 -25.94 17.34
N ILE A 262 0.27 -24.91 17.21
CA ILE A 262 0.29 -24.08 16.01
C ILE A 262 0.92 -24.84 14.83
N GLY A 263 0.35 -24.67 13.63
CA GLY A 263 0.97 -25.13 12.38
C GLY A 263 2.21 -24.30 12.05
N LEU A 264 3.31 -24.94 11.69
CA LEU A 264 4.51 -24.27 11.21
C LEU A 264 4.70 -24.60 9.73
N SER A 265 4.94 -23.59 8.93
CA SER A 265 5.24 -23.71 7.51
C SER A 265 6.47 -22.90 7.16
N THR A 266 7.18 -23.30 6.13
CA THR A 266 8.25 -22.51 5.54
C THR A 266 7.98 -22.39 4.06
N THR A 267 8.00 -21.18 3.55
CA THR A 267 7.81 -20.92 2.14
C THR A 267 8.96 -20.08 1.59
N LYS A 268 9.33 -20.37 0.37
CA LYS A 268 10.19 -19.49 -0.42
C LYS A 268 9.26 -18.64 -1.26
N LEU A 269 9.04 -17.40 -0.84
CA LEU A 269 8.40 -16.38 -1.66
C LEU A 269 7.04 -16.80 -2.23
N PRO A 270 5.96 -16.81 -1.42
CA PRO A 270 4.67 -17.37 -1.84
C PRO A 270 3.96 -16.56 -2.92
N ASP A 271 4.36 -15.29 -3.13
CA ASP A 271 3.44 -14.34 -3.73
C ASP A 271 3.49 -14.33 -5.26
N VAL A 272 4.68 -14.39 -5.85
CA VAL A 272 4.84 -14.29 -7.31
C VAL A 272 5.29 -15.62 -7.93
N ASP A 273 6.20 -16.32 -7.28
CA ASP A 273 6.63 -17.65 -7.72
C ASP A 273 5.48 -18.66 -7.75
N GLY A 274 4.59 -18.64 -6.75
CA GLY A 274 3.41 -19.52 -6.74
C GLY A 274 2.40 -19.22 -7.85
N VAL A 275 2.35 -17.97 -8.31
CA VAL A 275 1.48 -17.56 -9.43
C VAL A 275 2.15 -17.84 -10.77
N LEU A 276 3.49 -17.77 -10.86
CA LEU A 276 4.23 -17.94 -12.11
C LEU A 276 4.63 -19.39 -12.39
N ASN A 277 4.85 -20.22 -11.37
CA ASN A 277 5.34 -21.60 -11.48
C ASN A 277 4.22 -22.65 -11.50
N GLY A 278 3.02 -22.29 -11.88
CA GLY A 278 1.99 -23.27 -12.23
C GLY A 278 2.42 -24.09 -13.45
N ASP A 279 3.05 -25.27 -13.21
CA ASP A 279 3.33 -26.34 -14.18
C ASP A 279 4.02 -25.95 -15.53
N GLY A 280 4.99 -25.05 -15.48
CA GLY A 280 5.80 -24.72 -16.65
C GLY A 280 7.29 -24.93 -16.40
N ASP A 281 7.85 -26.03 -16.91
CA ASP A 281 9.28 -26.23 -17.04
C ASP A 281 9.88 -25.13 -17.94
N GLY A 282 10.23 -24.01 -17.36
CA GLY A 282 10.88 -22.89 -18.04
C GLY A 282 12.39 -22.95 -17.86
N ASP A 283 13.06 -23.89 -18.47
CA ASP A 283 14.53 -23.84 -18.72
C ASP A 283 14.83 -22.75 -19.77
N GLY A 284 14.90 -21.51 -19.33
CA GLY A 284 15.26 -20.38 -20.19
C GLY A 284 16.44 -19.61 -19.63
N ASP A 285 17.65 -19.96 -20.02
CA ASP A 285 18.86 -19.16 -19.82
C ASP A 285 18.79 -17.90 -20.70
N GLY A 286 18.29 -16.79 -20.11
CA GLY A 286 18.29 -15.49 -20.78
C GLY A 286 17.11 -14.62 -20.30
N ASP A 287 17.30 -13.32 -20.19
CA ASP A 287 16.23 -12.35 -19.91
C ASP A 287 15.29 -12.32 -21.15
N PRO A 288 14.08 -12.93 -21.06
CA PRO A 288 13.20 -13.10 -22.22
C PRO A 288 12.54 -11.77 -22.64
N PHE A 289 12.83 -10.70 -21.93
CA PHE A 289 12.14 -9.43 -22.09
C PHE A 289 12.97 -8.41 -22.89
N PRO A 290 12.32 -7.57 -23.71
CA PRO A 290 12.99 -6.51 -24.46
C PRO A 290 13.72 -5.52 -23.53
N SER A 291 14.90 -5.04 -23.94
CA SER A 291 15.64 -4.01 -23.19
C SER A 291 14.90 -2.67 -23.10
N GLN A 292 13.90 -2.46 -23.95
CA GLN A 292 13.00 -1.31 -23.93
C GLN A 292 11.59 -1.75 -24.31
N LEU A 293 10.58 -1.17 -23.66
CA LEU A 293 9.19 -1.43 -23.95
C LEU A 293 8.37 -0.15 -23.85
N GLY A 294 7.64 0.20 -24.89
CA GLY A 294 6.85 1.44 -24.95
C GLY A 294 7.66 2.73 -24.75
N GLY A 295 8.96 2.71 -25.06
CA GLY A 295 9.89 3.82 -24.84
C GLY A 295 10.49 3.90 -23.43
N LEU A 296 10.19 2.93 -22.56
CA LEU A 296 10.76 2.80 -21.22
C LEU A 296 11.83 1.70 -21.20
N ARG A 297 12.93 1.95 -20.47
CA ARG A 297 14.01 1.00 -20.31
C ARG A 297 13.69 -0.06 -19.30
N HIS A 298 14.14 -1.29 -19.55
CA HIS A 298 14.17 -2.37 -18.57
C HIS A 298 15.09 -1.97 -17.40
N VAL A 299 14.65 -2.28 -16.19
CA VAL A 299 15.38 -2.06 -14.94
C VAL A 299 15.72 -3.42 -14.35
N ALA A 300 16.99 -3.81 -14.43
CA ALA A 300 17.44 -5.02 -13.76
C ALA A 300 17.33 -4.81 -12.23
N ILE A 301 16.53 -5.64 -11.58
CA ILE A 301 16.37 -5.65 -10.13
C ILE A 301 17.00 -6.96 -9.63
N PRO A 302 18.13 -6.93 -8.92
CA PRO A 302 18.77 -8.13 -8.40
C PRO A 302 17.81 -8.93 -7.51
N GLY A 303 17.68 -10.22 -7.75
CA GLY A 303 16.79 -11.11 -7.00
C GLY A 303 15.33 -11.04 -7.42
N SER A 304 14.99 -10.39 -8.54
CA SER A 304 13.64 -10.51 -9.12
C SER A 304 13.35 -11.96 -9.48
N PRO A 305 12.12 -12.44 -9.27
CA PRO A 305 11.70 -13.75 -9.74
C PRO A 305 11.88 -13.88 -11.26
N PRO A 306 12.21 -15.08 -11.76
CA PRO A 306 12.23 -15.33 -13.21
C PRO A 306 10.87 -14.97 -13.82
N GLY A 307 10.87 -14.39 -15.01
CA GLY A 307 9.63 -14.00 -15.69
C GLY A 307 9.00 -12.68 -15.21
N VAL A 308 9.62 -11.95 -14.28
CA VAL A 308 9.18 -10.62 -13.87
C VAL A 308 10.11 -9.55 -14.41
N ALA A 309 9.60 -8.61 -15.19
CA ALA A 309 10.35 -7.48 -15.70
C ALA A 309 9.81 -6.15 -15.19
N VAL A 310 10.70 -5.22 -14.86
CA VAL A 310 10.35 -3.87 -14.42
C VAL A 310 10.85 -2.86 -15.46
N TYR A 311 9.98 -1.93 -15.84
CA TYR A 311 10.30 -0.88 -16.79
C TYR A 311 10.05 0.50 -16.21
N GLY A 312 10.85 1.47 -16.63
CA GLY A 312 10.68 2.87 -16.26
C GLY A 312 11.69 3.38 -15.24
N ALA A 313 11.44 4.56 -14.69
CA ALA A 313 12.32 5.22 -13.75
C ALA A 313 11.53 6.03 -12.72
N GLY A 314 12.12 6.26 -11.55
CA GLY A 314 11.50 7.02 -10.50
C GLY A 314 10.15 6.41 -10.09
N LEU A 315 9.17 7.26 -9.81
CA LEU A 315 7.80 6.83 -9.46
C LEU A 315 6.97 6.38 -10.67
N GLY A 316 7.49 6.50 -11.89
CA GLY A 316 6.82 6.09 -13.13
C GLY A 316 7.32 4.73 -13.61
N ARG A 317 7.16 3.68 -12.80
CA ARG A 317 7.52 2.29 -13.13
C ARG A 317 6.29 1.43 -13.30
N PHE A 318 6.43 0.39 -14.14
CA PHE A 318 5.46 -0.69 -14.20
C PHE A 318 6.17 -2.04 -14.19
N VAL A 319 5.45 -3.05 -13.76
CA VAL A 319 5.85 -4.45 -13.76
C VAL A 319 5.15 -5.14 -14.91
N LEU A 320 5.88 -5.99 -15.62
CA LEU A 320 5.38 -6.92 -16.63
C LEU A 320 5.62 -8.34 -16.14
N LEU A 321 4.57 -9.15 -16.17
CA LEU A 321 4.68 -10.58 -15.85
C LEU A 321 3.76 -11.41 -16.77
N PRO A 322 4.20 -12.56 -17.28
CA PRO A 322 3.34 -13.53 -17.90
C PRO A 322 2.54 -14.25 -16.81
N LEU A 323 1.26 -14.44 -17.04
CA LEU A 323 0.42 -15.23 -16.17
C LEU A 323 0.27 -16.65 -16.74
N PRO A 324 0.30 -17.70 -15.91
CA PRO A 324 -0.06 -19.05 -16.33
C PRO A 324 -1.42 -19.05 -17.05
N SER A 325 -1.57 -19.87 -18.10
CA SER A 325 -2.72 -19.78 -19.01
C SER A 325 -4.09 -19.87 -18.30
N GLY A 326 -4.21 -20.71 -17.27
CA GLY A 326 -5.41 -20.81 -16.45
C GLY A 326 -5.68 -19.55 -15.63
N VAL A 327 -4.68 -19.09 -14.88
CA VAL A 327 -4.76 -17.89 -14.03
C VAL A 327 -5.03 -16.65 -14.88
N GLY A 328 -4.26 -16.48 -15.96
CA GLY A 328 -4.39 -15.34 -16.86
C GLY A 328 -5.77 -15.27 -17.52
N THR A 329 -6.32 -16.41 -17.97
CA THR A 329 -7.66 -16.45 -18.58
C THR A 329 -8.74 -16.13 -17.55
N THR A 330 -8.63 -16.66 -16.32
CA THR A 330 -9.57 -16.37 -15.23
C THR A 330 -9.53 -14.89 -14.86
N ALA A 331 -8.34 -14.32 -14.68
CA ALA A 331 -8.14 -12.91 -14.35
C ALA A 331 -8.68 -11.98 -15.46
N LEU A 332 -8.41 -12.29 -16.73
CA LEU A 332 -8.92 -11.53 -17.87
C LEU A 332 -10.45 -11.55 -17.92
N ASN A 333 -11.07 -12.71 -17.73
CA ASN A 333 -12.53 -12.85 -17.73
C ASN A 333 -13.14 -12.11 -16.52
N ALA A 334 -12.56 -12.22 -15.34
CA ALA A 334 -13.00 -11.50 -14.15
C ALA A 334 -12.94 -9.98 -14.37
N ALA A 335 -11.87 -9.47 -14.98
CA ALA A 335 -11.76 -8.07 -15.31
C ALA A 335 -12.84 -7.60 -16.32
N ILE A 336 -13.14 -8.41 -17.33
CA ILE A 336 -14.22 -8.13 -18.30
C ILE A 336 -15.57 -8.08 -17.58
N GLN A 337 -15.85 -9.05 -16.73
CA GLN A 337 -17.11 -9.11 -15.95
C GLN A 337 -17.24 -7.93 -14.98
N ALA A 338 -16.12 -7.46 -14.43
CA ALA A 338 -16.06 -6.27 -13.59
C ALA A 338 -16.16 -4.94 -14.37
N GLY A 339 -16.33 -5.00 -15.70
CA GLY A 339 -16.51 -3.82 -16.53
C GLY A 339 -15.22 -3.13 -17.00
N ALA A 340 -14.08 -3.85 -16.97
CA ALA A 340 -12.85 -3.31 -17.55
C ALA A 340 -13.01 -2.97 -19.04
N ALA A 341 -12.42 -1.86 -19.45
CA ALA A 341 -12.52 -1.40 -20.82
C ALA A 341 -11.77 -2.36 -21.78
N GLY A 342 -12.45 -2.87 -22.78
CA GLY A 342 -11.83 -3.64 -23.86
C GLY A 342 -10.81 -2.77 -24.61
N LEU A 343 -9.64 -3.34 -24.91
CA LEU A 343 -8.55 -2.67 -25.60
C LEU A 343 -8.22 -3.44 -26.88
N THR A 344 -8.20 -2.74 -28.00
CA THR A 344 -7.76 -3.30 -29.28
C THR A 344 -6.32 -2.89 -29.52
N LEU A 345 -5.42 -3.85 -29.60
CA LEU A 345 -4.00 -3.63 -29.85
C LEU A 345 -3.63 -4.18 -31.24
N PRO A 346 -2.70 -3.53 -31.97
CA PRO A 346 -2.15 -4.07 -33.22
C PRO A 346 -1.53 -5.44 -32.99
N GLY A 347 -1.80 -6.42 -33.86
CA GLY A 347 -1.25 -7.76 -33.79
C GLY A 347 -1.98 -8.73 -32.83
N THR A 348 -2.98 -8.27 -32.08
CA THR A 348 -3.86 -9.20 -31.37
C THR A 348 -4.90 -9.75 -32.36
N GLY A 349 -4.88 -11.08 -32.59
CA GLY A 349 -5.96 -11.74 -33.33
C GLY A 349 -7.30 -11.50 -32.66
N GLY A 350 -8.40 -11.50 -33.43
CA GLY A 350 -9.74 -11.35 -32.88
C GLY A 350 -9.99 -12.35 -31.76
N GLY A 351 -10.53 -11.89 -30.63
CA GLY A 351 -10.79 -12.74 -29.46
C GLY A 351 -11.71 -13.91 -29.83
N GLN A 352 -11.39 -15.09 -29.35
CA GLN A 352 -12.28 -16.24 -29.50
C GLN A 352 -13.58 -15.97 -28.76
N GLY A 353 -14.72 -16.14 -29.45
CA GLY A 353 -16.04 -15.97 -28.84
C GLY A 353 -16.47 -14.51 -28.57
N GLY A 354 -15.85 -13.51 -29.23
CA GLY A 354 -16.25 -12.10 -29.06
C GLY A 354 -15.68 -11.38 -27.83
N ALA A 355 -14.91 -12.08 -26.98
CA ALA A 355 -14.20 -11.43 -25.86
C ALA A 355 -13.03 -10.58 -26.36
N PRO A 356 -12.76 -9.39 -25.79
CA PRO A 356 -11.63 -8.56 -26.19
C PRO A 356 -10.32 -9.26 -25.90
N PRO A 357 -9.32 -9.15 -26.80
CA PRO A 357 -8.01 -9.76 -26.62
C PRO A 357 -7.17 -9.08 -25.52
N ALA A 358 -7.56 -7.88 -25.13
CA ALA A 358 -6.91 -7.13 -24.07
C ALA A 358 -7.93 -6.29 -23.32
N VAL A 359 -7.63 -6.00 -22.04
CA VAL A 359 -8.42 -5.12 -21.17
C VAL A 359 -7.53 -4.11 -20.47
N LEU A 360 -8.13 -2.97 -20.16
CA LEU A 360 -7.50 -1.89 -19.42
C LEU A 360 -8.36 -1.53 -18.20
N ILE A 361 -7.74 -1.58 -17.01
CA ILE A 361 -8.29 -1.05 -15.77
C ILE A 361 -7.57 0.26 -15.46
N ARG A 362 -8.33 1.32 -15.23
CA ARG A 362 -7.81 2.65 -14.90
C ARG A 362 -8.21 3.00 -13.48
N THR A 363 -7.23 3.29 -12.66
CA THR A 363 -7.46 3.87 -11.34
C THR A 363 -6.70 5.20 -11.20
N PRO A 364 -6.99 5.98 -10.18
CA PRO A 364 -6.29 7.26 -9.98
C PRO A 364 -4.78 7.15 -9.81
N LEU A 365 -4.26 6.01 -9.27
CA LEU A 365 -2.82 5.81 -9.01
C LEU A 365 -2.20 4.67 -9.80
N LEU A 366 -3.00 3.67 -10.20
CA LEU A 366 -2.50 2.50 -10.91
C LEU A 366 -3.21 2.35 -12.25
N SER A 367 -2.48 1.89 -13.24
CA SER A 367 -3.07 1.37 -14.46
C SER A 367 -2.71 -0.10 -14.58
N VAL A 368 -3.64 -0.90 -15.12
CA VAL A 368 -3.45 -2.32 -15.35
C VAL A 368 -3.87 -2.63 -16.79
N VAL A 369 -3.00 -3.30 -17.54
CA VAL A 369 -3.34 -3.87 -18.85
C VAL A 369 -3.11 -5.37 -18.79
N MET A 370 -4.08 -6.13 -19.20
CA MET A 370 -3.93 -7.56 -19.45
C MET A 370 -4.13 -7.81 -20.94
N VAL A 371 -3.20 -8.51 -21.58
CA VAL A 371 -3.25 -8.81 -23.01
C VAL A 371 -2.93 -10.27 -23.27
N ARG A 372 -3.75 -10.90 -24.11
CA ARG A 372 -3.49 -12.25 -24.61
C ARG A 372 -2.65 -12.15 -25.89
N ALA A 373 -1.43 -12.71 -25.88
CA ALA A 373 -0.50 -12.63 -26.99
C ALA A 373 0.33 -13.90 -27.14
N GLY A 374 1.00 -14.03 -28.27
CA GLY A 374 1.88 -15.16 -28.59
C GLY A 374 1.14 -16.41 -29.02
N PHE A 375 1.92 -17.43 -29.44
CA PHE A 375 1.41 -18.70 -30.04
C PHE A 375 0.66 -19.56 -29.02
N HIS A 376 0.99 -19.46 -27.74
CA HIS A 376 0.35 -20.22 -26.64
C HIS A 376 -0.78 -19.43 -25.97
N HIS A 377 -1.19 -18.28 -26.52
CA HIS A 377 -2.21 -17.42 -25.96
C HIS A 377 -1.94 -17.04 -24.49
N ALA A 378 -0.68 -16.86 -24.14
CA ALA A 378 -0.27 -16.42 -22.82
C ALA A 378 -0.90 -15.05 -22.49
N VAL A 379 -1.31 -14.85 -21.26
CA VAL A 379 -1.81 -13.56 -20.78
C VAL A 379 -0.65 -12.83 -20.10
N PHE A 380 -0.35 -11.64 -20.57
CA PHE A 380 0.64 -10.75 -19.97
C PHE A 380 -0.06 -9.68 -19.16
N LEU A 381 0.37 -9.52 -17.92
CA LEU A 381 -0.08 -8.47 -17.01
C LEU A 381 0.94 -7.34 -16.96
N PHE A 382 0.49 -6.12 -17.23
CA PHE A 382 1.23 -4.89 -17.05
C PHE A 382 0.55 -4.10 -15.92
N THR A 383 1.27 -3.74 -14.88
CA THR A 383 0.70 -2.97 -13.77
C THR A 383 1.71 -1.99 -13.19
N GLY A 384 1.26 -0.78 -12.86
CA GLY A 384 2.13 0.20 -12.22
C GLY A 384 1.53 1.60 -12.12
N ALA A 385 2.30 2.47 -11.46
CA ALA A 385 1.94 3.87 -11.29
C ALA A 385 2.28 4.69 -12.55
N VAL A 386 1.83 4.23 -13.70
CA VAL A 386 2.04 4.86 -15.02
C VAL A 386 0.69 5.12 -15.69
N THR A 387 0.68 6.13 -16.57
CA THR A 387 -0.55 6.47 -17.29
C THR A 387 -0.99 5.33 -18.21
N PRO A 388 -2.32 5.18 -18.46
CA PRO A 388 -2.84 4.18 -19.39
C PRO A 388 -2.14 4.18 -20.74
N ALA A 389 -1.87 5.35 -21.30
CA ALA A 389 -1.18 5.49 -22.58
C ALA A 389 0.25 4.90 -22.59
N VAL A 390 0.93 4.87 -21.45
CA VAL A 390 2.23 4.21 -21.32
C VAL A 390 2.06 2.70 -21.42
N LEU A 391 1.11 2.12 -20.67
CA LEU A 391 0.87 0.67 -20.71
C LEU A 391 0.33 0.21 -22.06
N GLU A 392 -0.56 0.97 -22.68
CA GLU A 392 -1.09 0.68 -24.01
C GLU A 392 0.02 0.60 -25.06
N ARG A 393 0.94 1.58 -25.07
CA ARG A 393 2.12 1.54 -25.95
C ARG A 393 3.05 0.37 -25.66
N SER A 394 3.26 0.08 -24.36
CA SER A 394 4.13 -1.02 -23.94
C SER A 394 3.53 -2.38 -24.33
N ALA A 395 2.24 -2.56 -24.10
CA ALA A 395 1.54 -3.78 -24.51
C ALA A 395 1.53 -3.95 -26.05
N SER A 396 1.31 -2.87 -26.81
CA SER A 396 1.39 -2.90 -28.28
C SER A 396 2.78 -3.30 -28.76
N ALA A 397 3.84 -2.76 -28.16
CA ALA A 397 5.22 -3.10 -28.50
C ALA A 397 5.49 -4.59 -28.25
N LEU A 398 5.12 -5.11 -27.06
CA LEU A 398 5.30 -6.53 -26.73
C LEU A 398 4.56 -7.44 -27.71
N VAL A 399 3.30 -7.14 -28.00
CA VAL A 399 2.50 -7.94 -28.96
C VAL A 399 3.14 -7.95 -30.33
N THR A 400 3.68 -6.81 -30.78
CA THR A 400 4.38 -6.70 -32.06
C THR A 400 5.65 -7.55 -32.07
N ASP A 401 6.48 -7.46 -31.03
CA ASP A 401 7.70 -8.22 -30.89
C ASP A 401 7.42 -9.73 -30.89
N LEU A 402 6.43 -10.18 -30.12
CA LEU A 402 6.00 -11.58 -30.07
C LEU A 402 5.43 -12.07 -31.41
N SER A 403 4.80 -11.22 -32.21
CA SER A 403 4.26 -11.58 -33.52
C SER A 403 5.37 -11.74 -34.57
N HIS A 404 6.50 -11.05 -34.41
CA HIS A 404 7.66 -11.14 -35.28
C HIS A 404 8.62 -12.27 -34.90
N ALA A 405 8.62 -12.70 -33.65
CA ALA A 405 9.36 -13.85 -33.16
C ALA A 405 8.73 -15.16 -33.69
N ARG A 406 8.69 -15.37 -35.00
CA ARG A 406 8.31 -16.65 -35.58
C ARG A 406 9.31 -17.73 -35.13
N PRO A 407 8.84 -18.95 -34.79
CA PRO A 407 9.74 -20.05 -34.51
C PRO A 407 10.66 -20.21 -35.73
N GLY A 408 11.95 -19.93 -35.52
CA GLY A 408 12.96 -20.03 -36.54
C GLY A 408 12.93 -21.43 -37.11
N SER A 409 12.84 -21.52 -38.41
CA SER A 409 13.14 -22.73 -39.21
C SER A 409 14.53 -23.22 -38.82
N HIS A 410 14.62 -24.10 -37.83
CA HIS A 410 15.78 -25.00 -37.75
C HIS A 410 15.74 -25.90 -38.98
N ARG A 411 16.48 -25.52 -40.02
CA ARG A 411 16.94 -26.40 -41.08
C ARG A 411 18.21 -27.08 -40.62
#